data_424eae4090d706384e9a860a8caca17b
#
_entry.id   424eae4090d706384e9a860a8caca17b
#
_cell.length_a   1.000
_cell.length_b   1.000
_cell.length_c   1.000
_cell.angle_alpha   90.00
_cell.angle_beta   90.00
_cell.angle_gamma   90.00
#
_symmetry.space_group_name_H-M   'P 1'
#
loop_
_entity.id
_entity.type
_entity.pdbx_description
1 polymer ?
#
loop_
_entity_poly.entity_id
_entity_poly.type
_entity_poly.pdbx_seq_one_letter_code
_entity_poly.pdbx_strand_id
1 'polypeptide(L)'
;MQIPQGGYTMDYRKIQLVGEGKTKRLWTTNDDRLLIAEYSDDAMMYHGKQKLYFEGKGHYCAEIAALLMTQLHDNNIPTDFVQTISSNCLLVKKAEMIPIEVVVRNYAAGSMCKRLGLEPGKKLKSPVLEFCYKNDSLNDPVINEYHVYAMELCKPEELSVMCYQASRTNKVLTNLMSKIGVVVADFKLEFGRVNGRLVVADEISPNVARFWDENTMHRFEKDGDPSYEYKVILERLKKVCE
;
A
#
# COMPACT_ATOMS: atom_id res chain seq x y z
N MET A 1 -25.49 9.03 -0.35
CA MET A 1 -25.50 10.42 0.11
C MET A 1 -24.45 11.14 -0.70
N GLN A 2 -24.83 11.92 -1.69
CA GLN A 2 -23.92 12.66 -2.57
C GLN A 2 -23.16 13.71 -1.76
N ILE A 3 -21.86 13.77 -1.91
CA ILE A 3 -21.04 14.88 -1.40
C ILE A 3 -21.39 16.10 -2.26
N PRO A 4 -21.72 17.26 -1.68
CA PRO A 4 -22.05 18.45 -2.48
C PRO A 4 -20.81 18.88 -3.29
N GLN A 5 -20.94 18.97 -4.59
CA GLN A 5 -20.03 19.71 -5.46
C GLN A 5 -20.31 21.21 -5.28
N GLY A 6 -19.75 21.77 -4.23
CA GLY A 6 -19.80 23.21 -3.95
C GLY A 6 -18.48 23.60 -3.32
N GLY A 7 -17.68 24.39 -4.02
CA GLY A 7 -16.30 24.73 -3.68
C GLY A 7 -16.15 25.50 -2.36
N TYR A 8 -16.04 24.77 -1.28
CA TYR A 8 -15.29 25.17 -0.11
C TYR A 8 -14.15 24.17 0.04
N THR A 9 -12.95 24.57 -0.32
CA THR A 9 -11.73 23.85 0.09
C THR A 9 -11.66 23.97 1.61
N MET A 10 -12.15 22.91 2.30
CA MET A 10 -11.93 22.83 3.74
C MET A 10 -10.42 22.77 3.97
N ASP A 11 -9.91 23.73 4.73
CA ASP A 11 -8.51 23.77 5.15
C ASP A 11 -8.31 22.74 6.24
N TYR A 12 -7.87 21.51 5.85
CA TYR A 12 -7.58 20.44 6.78
C TYR A 12 -6.21 20.67 7.43
N ARG A 13 -6.18 20.70 8.77
CA ARG A 13 -4.97 20.99 9.54
C ARG A 13 -4.59 19.80 10.40
N LYS A 14 -3.28 19.56 10.53
CA LYS A 14 -2.71 18.61 11.47
C LYS A 14 -2.96 19.15 12.90
N ILE A 15 -3.65 18.36 13.76
CA ILE A 15 -3.96 18.75 15.13
C ILE A 15 -3.10 17.93 16.11
N GLN A 16 -3.23 16.61 16.09
CA GLN A 16 -2.55 15.73 17.03
C GLN A 16 -1.98 14.52 16.30
N LEU A 17 -0.73 14.16 16.61
CA LEU A 17 -0.12 12.92 16.14
C LEU A 17 -0.81 11.75 16.85
N VAL A 18 -1.35 10.81 16.08
CA VAL A 18 -2.06 9.62 16.60
C VAL A 18 -1.42 8.31 16.18
N GLY A 19 -0.45 8.34 15.28
CA GLY A 19 0.30 7.17 14.86
C GLY A 19 1.60 7.57 14.18
N GLU A 20 2.66 6.83 14.45
CA GLU A 20 3.94 6.96 13.77
C GLU A 20 4.42 5.56 13.36
N GLY A 21 4.57 5.38 12.06
CA GLY A 21 5.08 4.15 11.45
C GLY A 21 6.49 4.33 10.91
N LYS A 22 6.96 3.34 10.14
CA LYS A 22 8.32 3.31 9.57
C LYS A 22 8.53 4.36 8.47
N THR A 23 7.46 4.77 7.79
CA THR A 23 7.52 5.62 6.60
C THR A 23 6.53 6.78 6.63
N LYS A 24 5.63 6.83 7.60
CA LYS A 24 4.61 7.88 7.68
C LYS A 24 4.12 8.13 9.10
N ARG A 25 3.51 9.30 9.28
CA ARG A 25 2.82 9.75 10.48
C ARG A 25 1.35 10.00 10.20
N LEU A 26 0.49 9.68 11.16
CA LEU A 26 -0.94 9.94 11.08
C LEU A 26 -1.32 11.04 12.07
N TRP A 27 -2.04 12.04 11.56
CA TRP A 27 -2.49 13.20 12.31
C TRP A 27 -4.00 13.28 12.29
N THR A 28 -4.62 13.63 13.42
CA THR A 28 -6.03 14.04 13.44
C THR A 28 -6.21 15.37 12.70
N THR A 29 -7.43 15.59 12.23
CA THR A 29 -7.81 16.83 11.56
C THR A 29 -8.94 17.53 12.30
N ASN A 30 -9.41 18.64 11.79
CA ASN A 30 -10.63 19.33 12.21
C ASN A 30 -11.94 18.58 11.83
N ASP A 31 -11.85 17.45 11.13
CA ASP A 31 -12.93 16.48 10.93
C ASP A 31 -12.51 15.16 11.58
N ASP A 32 -13.25 14.70 12.60
CA ASP A 32 -12.95 13.50 13.39
C ASP A 32 -13.04 12.18 12.59
N ARG A 33 -13.63 12.23 11.39
CA ARG A 33 -13.73 11.11 10.45
C ARG A 33 -12.51 10.99 9.53
N LEU A 34 -11.62 11.99 9.52
CA LEU A 34 -10.51 12.10 8.59
C LEU A 34 -9.17 12.20 9.33
N LEU A 35 -8.14 11.65 8.71
CA LEU A 35 -6.76 11.76 9.15
C LEU A 35 -5.91 12.35 8.01
N ILE A 36 -4.78 12.96 8.37
CA ILE A 36 -3.72 13.30 7.44
C ILE A 36 -2.61 12.25 7.58
N ALA A 37 -2.32 11.55 6.49
CA ALA A 37 -1.18 10.68 6.36
C ALA A 37 -0.01 11.49 5.78
N GLU A 38 1.02 11.75 6.60
CA GLU A 38 2.24 12.46 6.23
C GLU A 38 3.35 11.47 5.96
N TYR A 39 3.79 11.38 4.72
CA TYR A 39 4.89 10.51 4.29
C TYR A 39 6.23 11.16 4.60
N SER A 40 7.15 10.36 5.15
CA SER A 40 8.49 10.81 5.50
C SER A 40 9.53 10.40 4.46
N ASP A 41 10.60 11.15 4.41
CA ASP A 41 11.78 10.82 3.59
C ASP A 41 12.61 9.69 4.21
N ASP A 42 12.19 9.18 5.35
CA ASP A 42 12.84 8.07 6.02
C ASP A 42 12.57 6.74 5.30
N ALA A 43 13.55 5.88 5.25
CA ALA A 43 13.44 4.49 4.86
C ALA A 43 14.06 3.59 5.90
N MET A 44 13.39 2.49 6.22
CA MET A 44 13.92 1.47 7.12
C MET A 44 14.60 0.39 6.28
N MET A 45 15.90 0.22 6.48
CA MET A 45 16.72 -0.79 5.80
C MET A 45 17.09 -1.93 6.76
N TYR A 46 17.54 -3.07 6.18
CA TYR A 46 18.01 -4.22 6.94
C TYR A 46 17.03 -4.73 8.01
N HIS A 47 15.75 -4.96 7.62
CA HIS A 47 14.68 -5.41 8.52
C HIS A 47 14.44 -4.44 9.71
N GLY A 48 14.45 -3.15 9.43
CA GLY A 48 14.15 -2.12 10.42
C GLY A 48 15.33 -1.74 11.33
N LYS A 49 16.55 -2.25 11.07
CA LYS A 49 17.72 -1.98 11.92
C LYS A 49 18.42 -0.66 11.62
N GLN A 50 18.24 -0.10 10.43
CA GLN A 50 18.86 1.15 10.03
C GLN A 50 17.84 2.08 9.39
N LYS A 51 17.76 3.30 9.91
CA LYS A 51 16.98 4.39 9.35
C LYS A 51 17.89 5.22 8.45
N LEU A 52 17.53 5.35 7.19
CA LEU A 52 18.20 6.20 6.22
C LEU A 52 17.24 7.29 5.77
N TYR A 53 17.79 8.44 5.42
CA TYR A 53 17.06 9.59 4.89
C TYR A 53 17.29 9.70 3.39
N PHE A 54 16.20 9.79 2.61
CA PHE A 54 16.25 9.97 1.16
C PHE A 54 15.35 11.14 0.76
N GLU A 55 15.97 12.24 0.41
CA GLU A 55 15.28 13.48 0.07
C GLU A 55 14.24 13.27 -1.03
N GLY A 56 13.01 13.73 -0.76
CA GLY A 56 11.88 13.64 -1.66
C GLY A 56 11.17 12.29 -1.72
N LYS A 57 11.64 11.25 -1.00
CA LYS A 57 10.99 9.93 -0.99
C LYS A 57 9.53 10.01 -0.53
N GLY A 58 9.25 10.79 0.52
CA GLY A 58 7.90 10.98 1.04
C GLY A 58 6.95 11.55 -0.01
N HIS A 59 7.42 12.54 -0.78
CA HIS A 59 6.68 13.09 -1.90
C HIS A 59 6.36 12.04 -2.97
N TYR A 60 7.36 11.28 -3.42
CA TYR A 60 7.14 10.24 -4.43
C TYR A 60 6.17 9.16 -3.93
N CYS A 61 6.32 8.71 -2.68
CA CYS A 61 5.42 7.73 -2.09
C CYS A 61 3.97 8.24 -2.03
N ALA A 62 3.76 9.48 -1.58
CA ALA A 62 2.43 10.07 -1.48
C ALA A 62 1.76 10.19 -2.86
N GLU A 63 2.47 10.69 -3.87
CA GLU A 63 1.92 10.80 -5.22
C GLU A 63 1.61 9.43 -5.85
N ILE A 64 2.52 8.45 -5.73
CA ILE A 64 2.28 7.08 -6.22
C ILE A 64 1.06 6.49 -5.52
N ALA A 65 0.98 6.60 -4.19
CA ALA A 65 -0.15 6.08 -3.42
C ALA A 65 -1.47 6.75 -3.86
N ALA A 66 -1.50 8.08 -4.03
CA ALA A 66 -2.67 8.81 -4.49
C ALA A 66 -3.13 8.34 -5.87
N LEU A 67 -2.22 8.22 -6.84
CA LEU A 67 -2.54 7.73 -8.19
C LEU A 67 -3.09 6.30 -8.15
N LEU A 68 -2.43 5.38 -7.44
CA LEU A 68 -2.85 3.99 -7.39
C LEU A 68 -4.17 3.81 -6.63
N MET A 69 -4.38 4.52 -5.51
CA MET A 69 -5.65 4.48 -4.78
C MET A 69 -6.80 5.06 -5.60
N THR A 70 -6.56 6.12 -6.40
CA THR A 70 -7.54 6.66 -7.35
C THR A 70 -7.90 5.61 -8.40
N GLN A 71 -6.91 4.92 -8.98
CA GLN A 71 -7.16 3.86 -9.94
C GLN A 71 -7.97 2.69 -9.34
N LEU A 72 -7.76 2.36 -8.06
CA LEU A 72 -8.60 1.37 -7.36
C LEU A 72 -10.03 1.87 -7.24
N HIS A 73 -10.22 3.11 -6.82
CA HIS A 73 -11.55 3.74 -6.68
C HIS A 73 -12.31 3.73 -8.01
N ASP A 74 -11.67 4.13 -9.11
CA ASP A 74 -12.24 4.16 -10.46
C ASP A 74 -12.65 2.76 -10.96
N ASN A 75 -11.99 1.73 -10.43
CA ASN A 75 -12.34 0.34 -10.68
C ASN A 75 -13.30 -0.25 -9.62
N ASN A 76 -14.02 0.58 -8.87
CA ASN A 76 -14.98 0.18 -7.83
C ASN A 76 -14.35 -0.69 -6.73
N ILE A 77 -13.12 -0.43 -6.35
CA ILE A 77 -12.46 -0.97 -5.17
C ILE A 77 -12.43 0.15 -4.13
N PRO A 78 -13.17 0.03 -3.02
CA PRO A 78 -13.25 1.09 -2.03
C PRO A 78 -11.91 1.28 -1.31
N THR A 79 -11.49 2.55 -1.16
CA THR A 79 -10.27 2.93 -0.48
C THR A 79 -10.55 3.95 0.64
N ASP A 80 -9.59 4.10 1.55
CA ASP A 80 -9.63 5.16 2.56
C ASP A 80 -9.18 6.52 2.00
N PHE A 81 -8.48 6.55 0.87
CA PHE A 81 -7.99 7.76 0.22
C PHE A 81 -9.13 8.74 -0.12
N VAL A 82 -8.91 10.02 0.15
CA VAL A 82 -9.85 11.12 -0.15
C VAL A 82 -9.25 12.07 -1.18
N GLN A 83 -8.12 12.69 -0.85
CA GLN A 83 -7.41 13.63 -1.74
C GLN A 83 -5.98 13.88 -1.27
N THR A 84 -5.17 14.46 -2.15
CA THR A 84 -3.87 15.02 -1.81
C THR A 84 -4.03 16.40 -1.17
N ILE A 85 -3.30 16.66 -0.06
CA ILE A 85 -3.32 17.95 0.64
C ILE A 85 -2.05 18.75 0.29
N SER A 86 -0.91 18.09 0.31
CA SER A 86 0.39 18.68 -0.04
C SER A 86 1.28 17.64 -0.72
N SER A 87 2.49 18.03 -1.10
CA SER A 87 3.42 17.16 -1.81
C SER A 87 3.67 15.79 -1.14
N ASN A 88 3.59 15.72 0.19
CA ASN A 88 3.82 14.50 0.96
C ASN A 88 2.69 14.17 1.94
N CYS A 89 1.53 14.81 1.84
CA CYS A 89 0.39 14.60 2.74
C CYS A 89 -0.86 14.22 1.98
N LEU A 90 -1.47 13.11 2.38
CA LEU A 90 -2.76 12.65 1.88
C LEU A 90 -3.83 12.77 2.96
N LEU A 91 -5.04 13.16 2.57
CA LEU A 91 -6.23 13.06 3.39
C LEU A 91 -6.82 11.66 3.22
N VAL A 92 -7.06 10.98 4.32
CA VAL A 92 -7.60 9.63 4.34
C VAL A 92 -8.76 9.53 5.33
N LYS A 93 -9.69 8.60 5.08
CA LYS A 93 -10.76 8.30 6.04
C LYS A 93 -10.17 7.60 7.25
N LYS A 94 -10.62 7.97 8.43
CA LYS A 94 -10.27 7.27 9.67
C LYS A 94 -10.92 5.88 9.65
N ALA A 95 -10.11 4.85 9.46
CA ALA A 95 -10.54 3.47 9.41
C ALA A 95 -10.20 2.73 10.71
N GLU A 96 -11.07 1.83 11.14
CA GLU A 96 -10.76 0.81 12.14
C GLU A 96 -9.96 -0.29 11.46
N MET A 97 -8.65 -0.30 11.70
CA MET A 97 -7.74 -1.22 10.98
C MET A 97 -7.91 -2.66 11.42
N ILE A 98 -7.90 -3.58 10.46
CA ILE A 98 -7.85 -5.02 10.71
C ILE A 98 -6.37 -5.41 10.83
N PRO A 99 -5.95 -6.12 11.89
CA PRO A 99 -4.55 -6.44 12.12
C PRO A 99 -4.06 -7.62 11.25
N ILE A 100 -4.39 -7.56 9.95
CA ILE A 100 -4.01 -8.55 8.94
C ILE A 100 -3.46 -7.80 7.72
N GLU A 101 -2.28 -8.20 7.30
CA GLU A 101 -1.72 -7.83 6.01
C GLU A 101 -2.05 -8.92 4.99
N VAL A 102 -2.60 -8.54 3.83
CA VAL A 102 -2.83 -9.46 2.71
C VAL A 102 -1.75 -9.25 1.67
N VAL A 103 -0.89 -10.25 1.51
CA VAL A 103 0.20 -10.22 0.52
C VAL A 103 -0.21 -10.98 -0.72
N VAL A 104 -0.17 -10.30 -1.87
CA VAL A 104 -0.45 -10.92 -3.18
C VAL A 104 0.86 -11.08 -3.94
N ARG A 105 1.15 -12.30 -4.41
CA ARG A 105 2.39 -12.61 -5.12
C ARG A 105 2.11 -13.18 -6.50
N ASN A 106 2.64 -12.52 -7.50
CA ASN A 106 2.63 -12.99 -8.91
C ASN A 106 3.92 -13.73 -9.26
N TYR A 107 5.01 -13.40 -8.56
CA TYR A 107 6.32 -14.02 -8.72
C TYR A 107 6.88 -14.47 -7.37
N ALA A 108 7.73 -15.48 -7.40
CA ALA A 108 8.46 -15.89 -6.20
C ALA A 108 9.47 -14.79 -5.83
N ALA A 109 9.24 -14.14 -4.67
CA ALA A 109 10.07 -13.05 -4.17
C ALA A 109 10.10 -13.01 -2.64
N GLY A 110 11.11 -12.34 -2.09
CA GLY A 110 11.22 -12.06 -0.66
C GLY A 110 11.18 -13.30 0.23
N SER A 111 10.41 -13.23 1.32
CA SER A 111 10.32 -14.29 2.33
C SER A 111 9.77 -15.62 1.81
N MET A 112 8.93 -15.58 0.76
CA MET A 112 8.36 -16.77 0.15
C MET A 112 9.44 -17.70 -0.40
N CYS A 113 10.46 -17.13 -1.08
CA CYS A 113 11.56 -17.92 -1.63
C CYS A 113 12.29 -18.71 -0.54
N LYS A 114 12.59 -18.05 0.58
CA LYS A 114 13.28 -18.68 1.73
C LYS A 114 12.43 -19.76 2.39
N ARG A 115 11.12 -19.51 2.57
CA ARG A 115 10.20 -20.42 3.26
C ARG A 115 9.88 -21.68 2.44
N LEU A 116 9.77 -21.54 1.12
CA LEU A 116 9.31 -22.61 0.23
C LEU A 116 10.41 -23.15 -0.70
N GLY A 117 11.66 -22.68 -0.58
CA GLY A 117 12.76 -23.10 -1.42
C GLY A 117 12.58 -22.76 -2.91
N LEU A 118 11.85 -21.68 -3.21
CA LEU A 118 11.59 -21.28 -4.59
C LEU A 118 12.70 -20.39 -5.11
N GLU A 119 12.98 -20.55 -6.41
CA GLU A 119 13.92 -19.68 -7.11
C GLU A 119 13.36 -18.26 -7.22
N PRO A 120 14.11 -17.23 -6.79
CA PRO A 120 13.69 -15.85 -6.92
C PRO A 120 13.44 -15.46 -8.39
N GLY A 121 12.41 -14.64 -8.63
CA GLY A 121 12.04 -14.20 -9.98
C GLY A 121 11.17 -15.18 -10.76
N LYS A 122 10.95 -16.39 -10.27
CA LYS A 122 10.10 -17.37 -10.94
C LYS A 122 8.63 -16.90 -10.94
N LYS A 123 8.04 -16.80 -12.15
CA LYS A 123 6.61 -16.52 -12.30
C LYS A 123 5.78 -17.66 -11.73
N LEU A 124 4.80 -17.33 -10.89
CA LEU A 124 3.88 -18.31 -10.33
C LEU A 124 2.78 -18.64 -11.36
N LYS A 125 2.29 -19.89 -11.36
CA LYS A 125 1.21 -20.32 -12.28
C LYS A 125 -0.10 -19.56 -12.03
N SER A 126 -0.34 -19.18 -10.78
CA SER A 126 -1.45 -18.34 -10.33
C SER A 126 -0.96 -17.43 -9.22
N PRO A 127 -1.58 -16.25 -9.01
CA PRO A 127 -1.26 -15.43 -7.86
C PRO A 127 -1.50 -16.18 -6.55
N VAL A 128 -0.59 -16.00 -5.61
CA VAL A 128 -0.71 -16.53 -4.24
C VAL A 128 -1.14 -15.41 -3.32
N LEU A 129 -2.14 -15.67 -2.48
CA LEU A 129 -2.53 -14.79 -1.37
C LEU A 129 -2.00 -15.39 -0.07
N GLU A 130 -1.29 -14.58 0.71
CA GLU A 130 -0.82 -14.92 2.06
C GLU A 130 -1.37 -13.91 3.05
N PHE A 131 -1.60 -14.35 4.28
CA PHE A 131 -1.96 -13.46 5.39
C PHE A 131 -0.78 -13.36 6.34
N CYS A 132 -0.52 -12.14 6.82
CA CYS A 132 0.42 -11.92 7.91
C CYS A 132 -0.33 -11.25 9.06
N TYR A 133 -0.07 -11.72 10.28
CA TYR A 133 -0.56 -11.03 11.47
C TYR A 133 0.28 -9.78 11.71
N LYS A 134 -0.36 -8.61 11.62
CA LYS A 134 0.32 -7.33 11.78
C LYS A 134 0.73 -7.11 13.23
N ASN A 135 1.96 -7.48 13.51
CA ASN A 135 2.57 -7.34 14.84
C ASN A 135 4.09 -7.20 14.68
N ASP A 136 4.57 -5.96 14.72
CA ASP A 136 5.99 -5.63 14.55
C ASP A 136 6.90 -6.38 15.53
N SER A 137 6.44 -6.65 16.76
CA SER A 137 7.22 -7.37 17.78
C SER A 137 7.43 -8.85 17.42
N LEU A 138 6.57 -9.40 16.58
CA LEU A 138 6.64 -10.77 16.07
C LEU A 138 7.18 -10.85 14.64
N ASN A 139 7.59 -9.74 14.03
CA ASN A 139 8.01 -9.63 12.63
C ASN A 139 6.92 -10.09 11.64
N ASP A 140 5.67 -9.71 11.88
CA ASP A 140 4.51 -9.95 11.01
C ASP A 140 4.44 -11.40 10.48
N PRO A 141 4.24 -12.39 11.37
CA PRO A 141 4.31 -13.80 11.02
C PRO A 141 3.22 -14.18 10.02
N VAL A 142 3.56 -15.05 9.08
CA VAL A 142 2.58 -15.63 8.14
C VAL A 142 1.62 -16.52 8.89
N ILE A 143 0.34 -16.31 8.68
CA ILE A 143 -0.77 -17.05 9.27
C ILE A 143 -1.69 -17.60 8.18
N ASN A 144 -2.61 -18.48 8.54
CA ASN A 144 -3.67 -18.94 7.67
C ASN A 144 -5.05 -18.53 8.22
N GLU A 145 -6.11 -18.84 7.49
CA GLU A 145 -7.48 -18.51 7.86
C GLU A 145 -7.91 -19.05 9.22
N TYR A 146 -7.44 -20.25 9.61
CA TYR A 146 -7.78 -20.84 10.91
C TYR A 146 -7.17 -20.04 12.07
N HIS A 147 -5.98 -19.47 11.89
CA HIS A 147 -5.41 -18.55 12.87
C HIS A 147 -6.24 -17.27 12.96
N VAL A 148 -6.68 -16.73 11.80
CA VAL A 148 -7.52 -15.52 11.75
C VAL A 148 -8.80 -15.72 12.54
N TYR A 149 -9.45 -16.88 12.39
CA TYR A 149 -10.69 -17.19 13.11
C TYR A 149 -10.46 -17.47 14.58
N ALA A 150 -9.44 -18.27 14.90
CA ALA A 150 -9.13 -18.63 16.29
C ALA A 150 -8.68 -17.43 17.13
N MET A 151 -8.05 -16.43 16.51
CA MET A 151 -7.62 -15.20 17.16
C MET A 151 -8.67 -14.06 17.04
N GLU A 152 -9.81 -14.32 16.41
CA GLU A 152 -10.89 -13.33 16.21
C GLU A 152 -10.43 -12.02 15.55
N LEU A 153 -9.46 -12.10 14.63
CA LEU A 153 -8.87 -10.90 13.98
C LEU A 153 -9.86 -10.20 13.06
N CYS A 154 -10.72 -10.93 12.38
CA CYS A 154 -11.85 -10.45 11.61
C CYS A 154 -12.91 -11.56 11.43
N LYS A 155 -14.08 -11.18 10.93
CA LYS A 155 -15.15 -12.14 10.61
C LYS A 155 -14.79 -12.94 9.33
N PRO A 156 -15.28 -14.18 9.17
CA PRO A 156 -15.06 -14.99 7.95
C PRO A 156 -15.50 -14.28 6.67
N GLU A 157 -16.64 -13.57 6.74
CA GLU A 157 -17.17 -12.80 5.61
C GLU A 157 -16.23 -11.64 5.23
N GLU A 158 -15.62 -10.99 6.22
CA GLU A 158 -14.66 -9.92 5.98
C GLU A 158 -13.38 -10.46 5.34
N LEU A 159 -12.87 -11.60 5.81
CA LEU A 159 -11.70 -12.23 5.20
C LEU A 159 -11.97 -12.58 3.73
N SER A 160 -13.15 -13.11 3.43
CA SER A 160 -13.58 -13.40 2.06
C SER A 160 -13.62 -12.15 1.17
N VAL A 161 -14.14 -11.03 1.71
CA VAL A 161 -14.14 -9.73 1.01
C VAL A 161 -12.71 -9.21 0.81
N MET A 162 -11.82 -9.33 1.81
CA MET A 162 -10.42 -8.94 1.70
C MET A 162 -9.71 -9.73 0.57
N CYS A 163 -9.90 -11.04 0.51
CA CYS A 163 -9.36 -11.89 -0.57
C CYS A 163 -9.89 -11.49 -1.95
N TYR A 164 -11.18 -11.22 -2.05
CA TYR A 164 -11.81 -10.76 -3.28
C TYR A 164 -11.25 -9.40 -3.73
N GLN A 165 -11.17 -8.42 -2.81
CA GLN A 165 -10.61 -7.10 -3.11
C GLN A 165 -9.12 -7.18 -3.46
N ALA A 166 -8.33 -7.98 -2.76
CA ALA A 166 -6.92 -8.19 -3.07
C ALA A 166 -6.72 -8.78 -4.47
N SER A 167 -7.54 -9.75 -4.85
CA SER A 167 -7.51 -10.34 -6.21
C SER A 167 -7.89 -9.33 -7.29
N ARG A 168 -8.88 -8.47 -7.02
CA ARG A 168 -9.27 -7.37 -7.93
C ARG A 168 -8.17 -6.32 -8.03
N THR A 169 -7.61 -5.90 -6.89
CA THR A 169 -6.47 -4.97 -6.85
C THR A 169 -5.31 -5.51 -7.68
N ASN A 170 -5.00 -6.80 -7.57
CA ASN A 170 -3.94 -7.41 -8.38
C ASN A 170 -4.21 -7.25 -9.89
N LYS A 171 -5.45 -7.46 -10.35
CA LYS A 171 -5.80 -7.28 -11.76
C LYS A 171 -5.66 -5.83 -12.21
N VAL A 172 -6.11 -4.88 -11.39
CA VAL A 172 -5.98 -3.44 -11.70
C VAL A 172 -4.51 -3.04 -11.78
N LEU A 173 -3.72 -3.39 -10.75
CA LEU A 173 -2.30 -3.04 -10.70
C LEU A 173 -1.50 -3.68 -11.83
N THR A 174 -1.66 -4.98 -12.07
CA THR A 174 -0.92 -5.66 -13.16
C THR A 174 -1.28 -5.09 -14.52
N ASN A 175 -2.55 -4.74 -14.75
CA ASN A 175 -3.02 -4.15 -16.00
C ASN A 175 -2.49 -2.73 -16.20
N LEU A 176 -2.48 -1.90 -15.14
CA LEU A 176 -1.98 -0.54 -15.19
C LEU A 176 -0.45 -0.52 -15.40
N MET A 177 0.26 -1.28 -14.57
CA MET A 177 1.72 -1.29 -14.54
C MET A 177 2.33 -1.89 -15.81
N SER A 178 1.69 -2.89 -16.43
CA SER A 178 2.16 -3.44 -17.71
C SER A 178 2.15 -2.41 -18.85
N LYS A 179 1.25 -1.43 -18.83
CA LYS A 179 1.21 -0.35 -19.84
C LYS A 179 2.43 0.56 -19.78
N ILE A 180 3.14 0.55 -18.67
CA ILE A 180 4.31 1.41 -18.43
C ILE A 180 5.61 0.60 -18.30
N GLY A 181 5.61 -0.66 -18.74
CA GLY A 181 6.79 -1.52 -18.71
C GLY A 181 7.20 -1.93 -17.29
N VAL A 182 6.24 -2.11 -16.40
CA VAL A 182 6.48 -2.47 -14.99
C VAL A 182 5.76 -3.76 -14.64
N VAL A 183 6.50 -4.69 -14.06
CA VAL A 183 5.99 -5.96 -13.55
C VAL A 183 5.67 -5.81 -12.06
N VAL A 184 4.45 -6.17 -11.66
CA VAL A 184 4.07 -6.28 -10.25
C VAL A 184 4.45 -7.66 -9.75
N ALA A 185 5.58 -7.75 -9.05
CA ALA A 185 6.06 -9.04 -8.54
C ALA A 185 5.24 -9.49 -7.32
N ASP A 186 5.09 -8.64 -6.35
CA ASP A 186 4.20 -8.80 -5.21
C ASP A 186 3.85 -7.43 -4.59
N PHE A 187 2.83 -7.41 -3.77
CA PHE A 187 2.46 -6.25 -2.97
C PHE A 187 1.68 -6.68 -1.73
N LYS A 188 1.66 -5.81 -0.74
CA LYS A 188 0.93 -5.95 0.51
C LYS A 188 -0.23 -4.95 0.53
N LEU A 189 -1.39 -5.40 1.02
CA LEU A 189 -2.55 -4.55 1.32
C LEU A 189 -2.87 -4.63 2.81
N GLU A 190 -3.29 -3.50 3.34
CA GLU A 190 -3.96 -3.41 4.62
C GLU A 190 -5.42 -3.04 4.42
N PHE A 191 -6.28 -3.45 5.34
CA PHE A 191 -7.71 -3.22 5.27
C PHE A 191 -8.21 -2.59 6.57
N GLY A 192 -9.23 -1.76 6.44
CA GLY A 192 -9.91 -1.18 7.58
C GLY A 192 -11.41 -1.06 7.34
N ARG A 193 -12.16 -0.76 8.42
CA ARG A 193 -13.60 -0.51 8.37
C ARG A 193 -13.85 0.99 8.43
N VAL A 194 -14.55 1.51 7.44
CA VAL A 194 -15.08 2.88 7.43
C VAL A 194 -16.61 2.80 7.40
N ASN A 195 -17.25 3.25 8.45
CA ASN A 195 -18.71 3.12 8.62
C ASN A 195 -19.21 1.66 8.40
N GLY A 196 -18.48 0.69 8.93
CA GLY A 196 -18.79 -0.74 8.82
C GLY A 196 -18.52 -1.37 7.44
N ARG A 197 -17.96 -0.64 6.48
CA ARG A 197 -17.58 -1.16 5.16
C ARG A 197 -16.08 -1.34 5.07
N LEU A 198 -15.64 -2.47 4.53
CA LEU A 198 -14.22 -2.72 4.27
C LEU A 198 -13.72 -1.84 3.14
N VAL A 199 -12.56 -1.25 3.38
CA VAL A 199 -11.81 -0.45 2.40
C VAL A 199 -10.35 -0.93 2.37
N VAL A 200 -9.70 -0.82 1.22
CA VAL A 200 -8.25 -0.87 1.12
C VAL A 200 -7.72 0.41 1.75
N ALA A 201 -6.81 0.26 2.68
CA ALA A 201 -6.22 1.35 3.46
C ALA A 201 -4.69 1.31 3.37
N ASP A 202 -4.06 2.25 4.04
CA ASP A 202 -2.64 2.44 4.11
C ASP A 202 -2.06 3.00 2.82
N GLU A 203 -1.23 2.28 2.11
CA GLU A 203 -0.61 2.74 0.86
C GLU A 203 -0.41 1.59 -0.13
N ILE A 204 -0.30 1.96 -1.42
CA ILE A 204 0.32 1.13 -2.44
C ILE A 204 1.45 1.96 -3.05
N SER A 205 2.68 1.58 -2.77
CA SER A 205 3.89 2.26 -3.23
C SER A 205 5.06 1.26 -3.24
N PRO A 206 6.25 1.63 -3.72
CA PRO A 206 7.43 0.76 -3.61
C PRO A 206 7.86 0.40 -2.18
N ASN A 207 7.29 1.05 -1.14
CA ASN A 207 7.49 0.64 0.26
C ASN A 207 6.88 -0.73 0.56
N VAL A 208 5.72 -1.03 -0.05
CA VAL A 208 4.90 -2.23 0.23
C VAL A 208 4.75 -3.15 -0.98
N ALA A 209 5.31 -2.76 -2.13
CA ALA A 209 5.26 -3.52 -3.38
C ALA A 209 6.66 -3.71 -3.97
N ARG A 210 6.83 -4.78 -4.74
CA ARG A 210 7.97 -4.96 -5.62
C ARG A 210 7.53 -4.72 -7.05
N PHE A 211 7.95 -3.59 -7.57
CA PHE A 211 7.80 -3.21 -8.96
C PHE A 211 9.12 -3.45 -9.69
N TRP A 212 9.09 -4.29 -10.73
CA TRP A 212 10.27 -4.64 -11.50
C TRP A 212 10.20 -4.05 -12.90
N ASP A 213 11.32 -3.67 -13.44
CA ASP A 213 11.44 -3.36 -14.87
C ASP A 213 11.20 -4.64 -15.68
N GLU A 214 10.32 -4.58 -16.69
CA GLU A 214 9.92 -5.73 -17.49
C GLU A 214 11.09 -6.34 -18.29
N ASN A 215 12.13 -5.55 -18.60
CA ASN A 215 13.27 -5.99 -19.39
C ASN A 215 14.33 -6.71 -18.54
N THR A 216 14.50 -6.28 -17.29
CA THR A 216 15.54 -6.83 -16.40
C THR A 216 14.99 -7.81 -15.39
N MET A 217 13.68 -7.75 -15.09
CA MET A 217 13.01 -8.50 -14.02
C MET A 217 13.60 -8.22 -12.63
N HIS A 218 14.14 -7.00 -12.43
CA HIS A 218 14.68 -6.50 -11.18
C HIS A 218 14.07 -5.14 -10.83
N ARG A 219 14.28 -4.68 -9.59
CA ARG A 219 13.92 -3.32 -9.20
C ARG A 219 14.69 -2.31 -10.04
N PHE A 220 14.14 -1.11 -10.16
CA PHE A 220 14.83 0.01 -10.81
C PHE A 220 15.96 0.49 -9.89
N GLU A 221 17.19 0.37 -10.35
CA GLU A 221 18.38 0.76 -9.60
C GLU A 221 19.24 1.69 -10.45
N LYS A 222 19.84 2.69 -9.84
CA LYS A 222 20.81 3.58 -10.46
C LYS A 222 21.80 4.10 -9.43
N ASP A 223 23.07 3.79 -9.61
CA ASP A 223 24.22 4.38 -8.90
C ASP A 223 24.07 4.50 -7.38
N GLY A 224 23.35 3.56 -6.76
CA GLY A 224 23.09 3.58 -5.32
C GLY A 224 22.07 4.63 -4.86
N ASP A 225 21.29 5.27 -5.76
CA ASP A 225 20.18 6.16 -5.43
C ASP A 225 18.94 5.34 -5.04
N PRO A 226 18.60 5.21 -3.75
CA PRO A 226 17.46 4.40 -3.32
C PRO A 226 16.12 5.04 -3.67
N SER A 227 16.11 6.33 -4.04
CA SER A 227 14.90 7.05 -4.48
C SER A 227 14.61 6.84 -5.97
N TYR A 228 15.54 6.27 -6.73
CA TYR A 228 15.42 6.13 -8.18
C TYR A 228 14.20 5.32 -8.60
N GLU A 229 13.92 4.19 -7.93
CA GLU A 229 12.74 3.38 -8.19
C GLU A 229 11.46 4.21 -8.08
N TYR A 230 11.33 5.02 -7.02
CA TYR A 230 10.14 5.85 -6.79
C TYR A 230 9.96 6.91 -7.86
N LYS A 231 11.05 7.57 -8.28
CA LYS A 231 11.05 8.57 -9.36
C LYS A 231 10.57 7.95 -10.68
N VAL A 232 11.18 6.81 -11.06
CA VAL A 232 10.84 6.13 -12.32
C VAL A 232 9.39 5.66 -12.33
N ILE A 233 8.93 5.06 -11.24
CA ILE A 233 7.54 4.59 -11.12
C ILE A 233 6.57 5.77 -11.22
N LEU A 234 6.82 6.86 -10.50
CA LEU A 234 5.97 8.04 -10.55
C LEU A 234 5.91 8.67 -11.94
N GLU A 235 7.08 8.89 -12.57
CA GLU A 235 7.16 9.48 -13.92
C GLU A 235 6.42 8.63 -14.96
N ARG A 236 6.50 7.31 -14.84
CA ARG A 236 5.80 6.39 -15.74
C ARG A 236 4.29 6.37 -15.47
N LEU A 237 3.86 6.38 -14.20
CA LEU A 237 2.44 6.41 -13.81
C LEU A 237 1.75 7.69 -14.28
N LYS A 238 2.38 8.86 -14.15
CA LYS A 238 1.82 10.14 -14.63
C LYS A 238 1.45 10.08 -16.11
N LYS A 239 2.22 9.41 -16.95
CA LYS A 239 1.94 9.29 -18.39
C LYS A 239 0.67 8.53 -18.75
N VAL A 240 0.11 7.75 -17.83
CA VAL A 240 -1.06 6.88 -18.09
C VAL A 240 -2.23 7.15 -17.16
N CYS A 241 -2.04 7.95 -16.09
CA CYS A 241 -3.08 8.34 -15.14
C CYS A 241 -3.52 9.81 -15.29
N GLU A 242 -2.75 10.63 -15.97
CA GLU A 242 -3.06 12.00 -16.39
C GLU A 242 -3.50 12.02 -17.85
#